data_5700a206fb87f647319235c56368f408
#
_entry.id   5700a206fb87f647319235c56368f408
#
_cell.length_a   1.000
_cell.length_b   1.000
_cell.length_c   1.000
_cell.angle_alpha   90.00
_cell.angle_beta   90.00
_cell.angle_gamma   90.00
#
_symmetry.space_group_name_H-M   'P 1'
#
loop_
_entity.id
_entity.type
_entity.pdbx_description
1 polymer ?
#
loop_
_entity_poly.entity_id
_entity_poly.type
_entity_poly.pdbx_seq_one_letter_code
_entity_poly.pdbx_strand_id
1 'polypeptide(L)'
;MEVLYKRCCGIDIHKNMMVACIFTSVRKKEIRQFSTMTEDILQLVSWLKETDCEMAAMESTGSYWKPVYNIFEEEQIPIMVVNAQHIKGVPGRKTDVKDAEWIADLVRHGLVKASYIPNRDIIWFQITPMVSDLLIGLCAIMMVISVALYIIQNTSTLKGETLFLPPPSERSL
;
A
#
# COMPACT_ATOMS: atom_id res chain seq x y z
N MET A 1 -17.80 -20.77 24.73
CA MET A 1 -17.89 -20.08 23.43
C MET A 1 -17.59 -21.09 22.33
N GLU A 2 -18.32 -21.07 21.26
CA GLU A 2 -18.05 -21.91 20.08
C GLU A 2 -16.75 -21.48 19.41
N VAL A 3 -15.97 -22.44 18.92
CA VAL A 3 -14.70 -22.20 18.23
C VAL A 3 -14.97 -22.24 16.74
N LEU A 4 -14.81 -21.10 16.07
CA LEU A 4 -15.02 -20.98 14.63
C LEU A 4 -13.80 -21.50 13.83
N TYR A 5 -12.59 -21.11 14.25
CA TYR A 5 -11.34 -21.56 13.65
C TYR A 5 -10.50 -22.34 14.65
N LYS A 6 -10.15 -23.58 14.32
CA LYS A 6 -9.34 -24.44 15.20
C LYS A 6 -7.87 -24.03 15.20
N ARG A 7 -7.37 -23.62 14.04
CA ARG A 7 -5.99 -23.18 13.79
C ARG A 7 -6.02 -21.75 13.25
N CYS A 8 -5.69 -20.79 14.07
CA CYS A 8 -5.74 -19.38 13.70
C CYS A 8 -4.55 -18.62 14.27
N CYS A 9 -4.18 -17.53 13.61
CA CYS A 9 -3.05 -16.70 13.97
C CYS A 9 -3.48 -15.25 14.16
N GLY A 10 -3.01 -14.63 15.23
CA GLY A 10 -3.07 -13.18 15.44
C GLY A 10 -1.68 -12.60 15.25
N ILE A 11 -1.61 -11.47 14.56
CA ILE A 11 -0.35 -10.79 14.23
C ILE A 11 -0.45 -9.35 14.72
N ASP A 12 0.45 -8.98 15.62
CA ASP A 12 0.67 -7.60 16.06
C ASP A 12 1.89 -7.03 15.34
N ILE A 13 1.69 -5.91 14.63
CA ILE A 13 2.69 -5.34 13.71
C ILE A 13 3.14 -3.99 14.22
N HIS A 14 4.45 -3.87 14.45
CA HIS A 14 5.16 -2.62 14.72
C HIS A 14 6.05 -2.23 13.54
N LYS A 15 6.69 -1.07 13.65
CA LYS A 15 7.54 -0.53 12.58
C LYS A 15 8.63 -1.50 12.10
N ASN A 16 9.31 -2.18 13.02
CA ASN A 16 10.49 -3.01 12.70
C ASN A 16 10.30 -4.48 13.12
N MET A 17 9.20 -4.83 13.72
CA MET A 17 8.98 -6.14 14.33
C MET A 17 7.52 -6.54 14.25
N MET A 18 7.28 -7.82 14.10
CA MET A 18 5.97 -8.46 14.17
C MET A 18 6.00 -9.53 15.23
N VAL A 19 4.93 -9.64 16.00
CA VAL A 19 4.69 -10.76 16.90
C VAL A 19 3.51 -11.56 16.37
N ALA A 20 3.70 -12.84 16.13
CA ALA A 20 2.64 -13.74 15.67
C ALA A 20 2.36 -14.81 16.73
N CYS A 21 1.08 -14.99 17.05
CA CYS A 21 0.60 -16.02 17.94
C CYS A 21 -0.35 -16.94 17.19
N ILE A 22 -0.01 -18.22 17.08
CA ILE A 22 -0.86 -19.23 16.46
C ILE A 22 -1.45 -20.17 17.50
N PHE A 23 -2.74 -20.43 17.40
CA PHE A 23 -3.40 -21.53 18.10
C PHE A 23 -3.42 -22.76 17.19
N THR A 24 -2.72 -23.83 17.58
CA THR A 24 -2.69 -25.11 16.86
C THR A 24 -3.73 -26.10 17.38
N SER A 25 -4.23 -25.89 18.60
CA SER A 25 -5.34 -26.61 19.21
C SER A 25 -5.99 -25.79 20.33
N VAL A 26 -7.01 -26.35 20.96
CA VAL A 26 -7.75 -25.67 22.05
C VAL A 26 -6.86 -25.17 23.19
N ARG A 27 -5.75 -25.84 23.45
CA ARG A 27 -4.84 -25.51 24.56
C ARG A 27 -3.39 -25.28 24.15
N LYS A 28 -3.04 -25.44 22.87
CA LYS A 28 -1.67 -25.29 22.40
C LYS A 28 -1.55 -24.05 21.56
N LYS A 29 -0.68 -23.16 21.98
CA LYS A 29 -0.31 -21.93 21.24
C LYS A 29 1.20 -21.85 21.10
N GLU A 30 1.63 -21.22 20.02
CA GLU A 30 3.02 -20.90 19.76
C GLU A 30 3.13 -19.43 19.42
N ILE A 31 4.17 -18.76 19.94
CA ILE A 31 4.43 -17.35 19.70
C ILE A 31 5.81 -17.25 19.09
N ARG A 32 5.92 -16.52 17.97
CA ARG A 32 7.19 -16.21 17.30
C ARG A 32 7.28 -14.71 16.98
N GLN A 33 8.50 -14.23 16.92
CA GLN A 33 8.81 -12.87 16.51
C GLN A 33 9.53 -12.87 15.17
N PHE A 34 9.18 -11.89 14.32
CA PHE A 34 9.75 -11.72 13.00
C PHE A 34 10.07 -10.24 12.79
N SER A 35 11.02 -9.92 11.94
CA SER A 35 11.18 -8.54 11.47
C SER A 35 10.14 -8.21 10.40
N THR A 36 10.05 -6.94 10.03
CA THR A 36 9.15 -6.48 8.94
C THR A 36 9.83 -6.54 7.57
N MET A 37 10.98 -7.22 7.46
CA MET A 37 11.66 -7.45 6.18
C MET A 37 10.96 -8.55 5.40
N THR A 38 11.00 -8.46 4.07
CA THR A 38 10.31 -9.40 3.17
C THR A 38 10.68 -10.87 3.45
N GLU A 39 11.95 -11.14 3.70
CA GLU A 39 12.43 -12.50 4.00
C GLU A 39 11.77 -13.07 5.26
N ASP A 40 11.67 -12.30 6.33
CA ASP A 40 11.04 -12.73 7.58
C ASP A 40 9.52 -12.83 7.46
N ILE A 41 8.88 -11.99 6.63
CA ILE A 41 7.46 -12.14 6.30
C ILE A 41 7.22 -13.48 5.57
N LEU A 42 8.09 -13.86 4.64
CA LEU A 42 8.01 -15.16 3.96
C LEU A 42 8.28 -16.35 4.89
N GLN A 43 9.14 -16.19 5.90
CA GLN A 43 9.30 -17.20 6.96
C GLN A 43 8.02 -17.35 7.80
N LEU A 44 7.35 -16.24 8.12
CA LEU A 44 6.05 -16.28 8.78
C LEU A 44 5.00 -16.99 7.91
N VAL A 45 4.94 -16.70 6.61
CA VAL A 45 4.06 -17.39 5.65
C VAL A 45 4.32 -18.89 5.65
N SER A 46 5.58 -19.31 5.58
CA SER A 46 5.97 -20.73 5.61
C SER A 46 5.51 -21.40 6.89
N TRP A 47 5.70 -20.76 8.03
CA TRP A 47 5.23 -21.27 9.31
C TRP A 47 3.71 -21.40 9.38
N LEU A 48 2.95 -20.45 8.83
CA LEU A 48 1.49 -20.54 8.77
C LEU A 48 1.03 -21.70 7.86
N LYS A 49 1.71 -21.94 6.74
CA LYS A 49 1.44 -23.09 5.86
C LYS A 49 1.74 -24.43 6.56
N GLU A 50 2.88 -24.54 7.23
CA GLU A 50 3.28 -25.74 7.97
C GLU A 50 2.31 -26.11 9.10
N THR A 51 1.67 -25.11 9.69
CA THR A 51 0.71 -25.31 10.79
C THR A 51 -0.73 -25.42 10.29
N ASP A 52 -0.96 -25.44 8.97
CA ASP A 52 -2.29 -25.44 8.34
C ASP A 52 -3.20 -24.33 8.92
N CYS A 53 -2.73 -23.11 9.01
CA CYS A 53 -3.48 -22.00 9.56
C CYS A 53 -4.73 -21.72 8.73
N GLU A 54 -5.91 -21.82 9.33
CA GLU A 54 -7.20 -21.63 8.68
C GLU A 54 -7.54 -20.15 8.47
N MET A 55 -7.09 -19.28 9.38
CA MET A 55 -7.32 -17.84 9.31
C MET A 55 -6.25 -17.08 10.10
N ALA A 56 -5.63 -16.11 9.48
CA ALA A 56 -4.79 -15.14 10.15
C ALA A 56 -5.51 -13.79 10.29
N ALA A 57 -5.16 -13.01 11.30
CA ALA A 57 -5.63 -11.63 11.43
C ALA A 57 -4.52 -10.71 11.93
N MET A 58 -4.56 -9.47 11.45
CA MET A 58 -3.64 -8.42 11.87
C MET A 58 -4.40 -7.13 12.18
N GLU A 59 -3.85 -6.34 13.09
CA GLU A 59 -4.41 -5.02 13.42
C GLU A 59 -4.01 -3.97 12.39
N SER A 60 -4.95 -3.10 11.99
CA SER A 60 -4.74 -2.03 11.01
C SER A 60 -4.08 -0.78 11.59
N THR A 61 -3.17 -0.92 12.57
CA THR A 61 -2.49 0.24 13.16
C THR A 61 -1.49 0.85 12.16
N GLY A 62 -1.67 2.13 11.85
CA GLY A 62 -0.83 2.85 10.89
C GLY A 62 -0.86 2.24 9.49
N SER A 63 0.30 2.23 8.81
CA SER A 63 0.46 1.68 7.45
C SER A 63 1.34 0.43 7.40
N TYR A 64 1.86 -0.03 8.54
CA TYR A 64 2.83 -1.13 8.61
C TYR A 64 2.26 -2.49 8.22
N TRP A 65 0.95 -2.67 8.33
CA TRP A 65 0.26 -3.89 7.93
C TRP A 65 0.22 -4.13 6.41
N LYS A 66 0.32 -3.06 5.59
CA LYS A 66 0.15 -3.15 4.12
C LYS A 66 1.16 -4.06 3.42
N PRO A 67 2.48 -3.97 3.67
CA PRO A 67 3.45 -4.90 3.06
C PRO A 67 3.18 -6.36 3.43
N VAL A 68 2.82 -6.61 4.69
CA VAL A 68 2.52 -7.97 5.18
C VAL A 68 1.26 -8.51 4.50
N TYR A 69 0.20 -7.70 4.44
CA TYR A 69 -1.04 -8.05 3.76
C TYR A 69 -0.81 -8.41 2.29
N ASN A 70 -0.03 -7.59 1.57
CA ASN A 70 0.25 -7.82 0.16
C ASN A 70 0.96 -9.15 -0.10
N ILE A 71 1.96 -9.49 0.72
CA ILE A 71 2.67 -10.77 0.61
C ILE A 71 1.75 -11.94 0.95
N PHE A 72 0.92 -11.81 1.97
CA PHE A 72 -0.04 -12.84 2.36
C PHE A 72 -1.10 -13.09 1.27
N GLU A 73 -1.55 -12.02 0.60
CA GLU A 73 -2.47 -12.10 -0.54
C GLU A 73 -1.82 -12.82 -1.73
N GLU A 74 -0.57 -12.48 -2.08
CA GLU A 74 0.21 -13.14 -3.13
C GLU A 74 0.44 -14.63 -2.81
N GLU A 75 0.70 -14.96 -1.55
CA GLU A 75 0.94 -16.33 -1.07
C GLU A 75 -0.34 -17.10 -0.73
N GLN A 76 -1.50 -16.48 -0.99
CA GLN A 76 -2.84 -17.06 -0.78
C GLN A 76 -3.10 -17.50 0.67
N ILE A 77 -2.53 -16.79 1.65
CA ILE A 77 -2.82 -17.02 3.06
C ILE A 77 -4.14 -16.33 3.40
N PRO A 78 -5.12 -17.06 3.97
CA PRO A 78 -6.36 -16.45 4.46
C PRO A 78 -6.05 -15.43 5.56
N ILE A 79 -6.23 -14.14 5.27
CA ILE A 79 -5.89 -13.05 6.18
C ILE A 79 -7.04 -12.04 6.29
N MET A 80 -7.28 -11.54 7.49
CA MET A 80 -8.15 -10.40 7.72
C MET A 80 -7.40 -9.27 8.42
N VAL A 81 -7.67 -8.04 7.98
CA VAL A 81 -7.21 -6.84 8.67
C VAL A 81 -8.34 -6.34 9.55
N VAL A 82 -8.06 -6.12 10.81
CA VAL A 82 -9.06 -5.76 11.82
C VAL A 82 -8.81 -4.35 12.35
N ASN A 83 -9.87 -3.59 12.53
CA ASN A 83 -9.77 -2.23 13.07
C ASN A 83 -9.35 -2.27 14.54
N ALA A 84 -8.28 -1.55 14.87
CA ALA A 84 -7.75 -1.39 16.23
C ALA A 84 -8.82 -0.95 17.26
N GLN A 85 -9.72 -0.04 16.88
CA GLN A 85 -10.78 0.43 17.76
C GLN A 85 -11.79 -0.67 18.11
N HIS A 86 -12.06 -1.55 17.14
CA HIS A 86 -12.97 -2.68 17.35
C HIS A 86 -12.37 -3.69 18.33
N ILE A 87 -11.09 -4.01 18.16
CA ILE A 87 -10.36 -4.92 19.08
C ILE A 87 -10.33 -4.38 20.51
N LYS A 88 -10.09 -3.07 20.67
CA LYS A 88 -10.03 -2.40 21.99
C LYS A 88 -11.38 -2.32 22.68
N GLY A 89 -12.47 -2.33 21.93
CA GLY A 89 -13.83 -2.26 22.46
C GLY A 89 -14.37 -3.58 23.00
N VAL A 90 -13.70 -4.72 22.76
CA VAL A 90 -14.17 -6.01 23.27
C VAL A 90 -13.80 -6.18 24.75
N PRO A 91 -14.79 -6.43 25.65
CA PRO A 91 -14.51 -6.62 27.07
C PRO A 91 -13.63 -7.84 27.33
N GLY A 92 -12.70 -7.74 28.28
CA GLY A 92 -11.86 -8.87 28.71
C GLY A 92 -10.36 -8.71 28.47
N ARG A 93 -9.93 -7.62 27.81
CA ARG A 93 -8.50 -7.32 27.65
C ARG A 93 -7.85 -7.07 29.00
N LYS A 94 -7.00 -8.00 29.45
CA LYS A 94 -6.12 -7.84 30.61
C LYS A 94 -4.67 -7.82 30.15
N THR A 95 -4.03 -6.66 30.29
CA THR A 95 -2.58 -6.39 30.28
C THR A 95 -1.78 -6.59 28.98
N ASP A 96 -0.82 -5.71 28.82
CA ASP A 96 0.14 -5.36 27.78
C ASP A 96 0.96 -6.47 27.10
N VAL A 97 0.77 -7.72 27.43
CA VAL A 97 1.74 -8.75 27.05
C VAL A 97 1.40 -9.48 25.75
N LYS A 98 0.18 -9.34 25.18
CA LYS A 98 -0.19 -10.27 24.12
C LYS A 98 -1.24 -9.75 23.16
N ASP A 99 -0.94 -8.65 22.50
CA ASP A 99 -1.87 -8.14 21.48
C ASP A 99 -2.05 -9.18 20.36
N ALA A 100 -1.01 -9.89 19.94
CA ALA A 100 -1.10 -10.98 18.97
C ALA A 100 -1.94 -12.17 19.48
N GLU A 101 -1.78 -12.57 20.75
CA GLU A 101 -2.59 -13.63 21.36
C GLU A 101 -4.04 -13.23 21.47
N TRP A 102 -4.30 -11.98 21.87
CA TRP A 102 -5.65 -11.44 21.95
C TRP A 102 -6.34 -11.40 20.59
N ILE A 103 -5.63 -10.93 19.55
CA ILE A 103 -6.14 -10.95 18.17
C ILE A 103 -6.47 -12.39 17.75
N ALA A 104 -5.58 -13.36 18.02
CA ALA A 104 -5.80 -14.75 17.68
C ALA A 104 -7.03 -15.35 18.41
N ASP A 105 -7.21 -15.01 19.69
CA ASP A 105 -8.37 -15.48 20.47
C ASP A 105 -9.68 -14.89 19.96
N LEU A 106 -9.71 -13.63 19.61
CA LEU A 106 -10.87 -12.97 19.00
C LEU A 106 -11.24 -13.59 17.66
N VAL A 107 -10.24 -13.86 16.80
CA VAL A 107 -10.45 -14.54 15.51
C VAL A 107 -11.00 -15.93 15.71
N ARG A 108 -10.42 -16.67 16.64
CA ARG A 108 -10.83 -18.03 16.98
C ARG A 108 -12.31 -18.14 17.27
N HIS A 109 -12.87 -17.16 17.94
CA HIS A 109 -14.28 -17.13 18.35
C HIS A 109 -15.18 -16.31 17.41
N GLY A 110 -14.65 -15.83 16.27
CA GLY A 110 -15.41 -15.02 15.32
C GLY A 110 -15.86 -13.67 15.86
N LEU A 111 -15.16 -13.13 16.85
CA LEU A 111 -15.51 -11.88 17.53
C LEU A 111 -14.97 -10.62 16.82
N VAL A 112 -14.30 -10.78 15.69
CA VAL A 112 -13.75 -9.68 14.89
C VAL A 112 -14.40 -9.60 13.52
N LYS A 113 -14.58 -8.37 13.04
CA LYS A 113 -14.98 -8.09 11.65
C LYS A 113 -13.78 -7.67 10.84
N ALA A 114 -13.64 -8.25 9.65
CA ALA A 114 -12.65 -7.79 8.68
C ALA A 114 -12.96 -6.36 8.24
N SER A 115 -11.94 -5.52 8.16
CA SER A 115 -12.01 -4.22 7.49
C SER A 115 -12.09 -4.44 5.99
N TYR A 116 -12.87 -3.60 5.29
CA TYR A 116 -12.87 -3.61 3.84
C TYR A 116 -11.54 -3.11 3.29
N ILE A 117 -10.85 -3.92 2.54
CA ILE A 117 -9.64 -3.55 1.81
C ILE A 117 -9.98 -3.62 0.33
N PRO A 118 -9.92 -2.49 -0.40
CA PRO A 118 -10.14 -2.50 -1.85
C PRO A 118 -9.09 -3.37 -2.53
N ASN A 119 -9.51 -4.21 -3.48
CA ASN A 119 -8.60 -5.01 -4.27
C ASN A 119 -7.63 -4.10 -5.04
N ARG A 120 -6.36 -4.46 -5.10
CA ARG A 120 -5.29 -3.72 -5.81
C ARG A 120 -5.66 -3.46 -7.27
N ASP A 121 -6.24 -4.43 -7.94
CA ASP A 121 -6.62 -4.34 -9.35
C ASP A 121 -7.65 -3.24 -9.62
N ILE A 122 -8.59 -3.02 -8.70
CA ILE A 122 -9.61 -1.98 -8.84
C ILE A 122 -8.98 -0.59 -8.76
N ILE A 123 -8.05 -0.38 -7.84
CA ILE A 123 -7.40 0.92 -7.65
C ILE A 123 -6.49 1.26 -8.83
N TRP A 124 -5.66 0.32 -9.26
CA TRP A 124 -4.73 0.52 -10.38
C TRP A 124 -5.45 0.66 -11.72
N PHE A 125 -6.50 -0.13 -11.95
CA PHE A 125 -7.26 -0.10 -13.21
C PHE A 125 -8.02 1.22 -13.41
N GLN A 126 -8.51 1.86 -12.35
CA GLN A 126 -9.29 3.09 -12.48
C GLN A 126 -8.46 4.38 -12.44
N ILE A 127 -7.38 4.43 -11.67
CA ILE A 127 -6.62 5.66 -11.42
C ILE A 127 -5.49 5.84 -12.44
N THR A 128 -4.80 4.77 -12.83
CA THR A 128 -3.61 4.86 -13.67
C THR A 128 -3.88 5.39 -15.08
N PRO A 129 -4.88 4.90 -15.83
CA PRO A 129 -5.19 5.41 -17.16
C PRO A 129 -5.58 6.89 -17.11
N MET A 130 -6.46 7.25 -16.21
CA MET A 130 -6.98 8.62 -16.08
C MET A 130 -5.88 9.63 -15.74
N VAL A 131 -4.97 9.29 -14.82
CA VAL A 131 -3.83 10.15 -14.47
C VAL A 131 -2.82 10.22 -15.62
N SER A 132 -2.56 9.11 -16.30
CA SER A 132 -1.69 9.04 -17.47
C SER A 132 -2.19 9.93 -18.61
N ASP A 133 -3.48 9.83 -18.95
CA ASP A 133 -4.10 10.62 -20.02
C ASP A 133 -4.09 12.11 -19.69
N LEU A 134 -4.33 12.48 -18.44
CA LEU A 134 -4.25 13.88 -17.98
C LEU A 134 -2.83 14.43 -18.12
N LEU A 135 -1.80 13.66 -17.74
CA LEU A 135 -0.41 14.08 -17.84
C LEU A 135 0.04 14.22 -19.30
N ILE A 136 -0.35 13.27 -20.14
CA ILE A 136 -0.06 13.32 -21.59
C ILE A 136 -0.72 14.56 -22.22
N GLY A 137 -1.96 14.85 -21.88
CA GLY A 137 -2.67 16.04 -22.33
C GLY A 137 -1.99 17.35 -21.91
N LEU A 138 -1.55 17.45 -20.66
CA LEU A 138 -0.80 18.59 -20.13
C LEU A 138 0.54 18.77 -20.86
N CYS A 139 1.29 17.71 -21.10
CA CYS A 139 2.55 17.76 -21.85
C CYS A 139 2.34 18.24 -23.29
N ALA A 140 1.29 17.75 -23.97
CA ALA A 140 0.95 18.19 -25.31
C ALA A 140 0.62 19.69 -25.39
N ILE A 141 -0.17 20.20 -24.45
CA ILE A 141 -0.51 21.63 -24.34
C ILE A 141 0.74 22.49 -24.14
N MET A 142 1.63 22.07 -23.21
CA MET A 142 2.89 22.78 -22.94
C MET A 142 3.80 22.82 -24.17
N MET A 143 3.83 21.73 -24.94
CA MET A 143 4.60 21.66 -26.18
C MET A 143 4.06 22.68 -27.24
N VAL A 144 2.75 22.73 -27.44
CA VAL A 144 2.12 23.67 -28.38
C VAL A 144 2.38 25.12 -27.97
N ILE A 145 2.24 25.45 -26.68
CA ILE A 145 2.53 26.79 -26.15
C ILE A 145 4.00 27.15 -26.38
N SER A 146 4.93 26.26 -26.12
CA SER A 146 6.36 26.46 -26.29
C SER A 146 6.71 26.78 -27.77
N VAL A 147 6.14 25.99 -28.69
CA VAL A 147 6.35 26.22 -30.13
C VAL A 147 5.75 27.58 -30.58
N ALA A 148 4.55 27.90 -30.12
CA ALA A 148 3.91 29.18 -30.44
C ALA A 148 4.75 30.39 -29.95
N LEU A 149 5.23 30.33 -28.69
CA LEU A 149 6.09 31.38 -28.14
C LEU A 149 7.41 31.51 -28.93
N TYR A 150 8.03 30.39 -29.31
CA TYR A 150 9.23 30.38 -30.13
C TYR A 150 9.03 31.06 -31.47
N ILE A 151 7.92 30.75 -32.17
CA ILE A 151 7.57 31.38 -33.46
C ILE A 151 7.34 32.87 -33.28
N ILE A 152 6.59 33.31 -32.26
CA ILE A 152 6.33 34.73 -32.00
C ILE A 152 7.63 35.48 -31.74
N GLN A 153 8.53 34.93 -30.94
CA GLN A 153 9.80 35.52 -30.58
C GLN A 153 10.73 35.64 -31.81
N ASN A 154 10.77 34.61 -32.65
CA ASN A 154 11.63 34.58 -33.83
C ASN A 154 11.11 35.49 -34.93
N THR A 155 9.79 35.60 -35.14
CA THR A 155 9.21 36.56 -36.13
C THR A 155 9.38 38.00 -35.70
N SER A 156 9.39 38.35 -34.43
CA SER A 156 9.68 39.71 -33.98
C SER A 156 11.15 40.10 -34.17
N THR A 157 12.07 39.13 -34.01
CA THR A 157 13.51 39.35 -34.29
C THR A 157 13.77 39.60 -35.77
N LEU A 158 13.18 38.81 -36.67
CA LEU A 158 13.30 39.00 -38.13
C LEU A 158 12.72 40.33 -38.59
N LYS A 159 11.63 40.82 -38.02
CA LYS A 159 11.08 42.15 -38.31
C LYS A 159 11.98 43.27 -37.80
N GLY A 160 12.70 43.09 -36.73
CA GLY A 160 13.68 44.04 -36.20
C GLY A 160 14.91 44.18 -37.09
N GLU A 161 15.42 43.07 -37.63
CA GLU A 161 16.60 43.09 -38.52
C GLU A 161 16.32 43.76 -39.88
N THR A 162 15.11 43.63 -40.43
CA THR A 162 14.74 44.29 -41.69
C THR A 162 14.60 45.81 -41.56
N LEU A 163 14.44 46.32 -40.33
CA LEU A 163 14.33 47.76 -40.09
C LEU A 163 15.70 48.49 -40.02
N PHE A 164 16.80 47.76 -39.88
CA PHE A 164 18.14 48.29 -39.75
C PHE A 164 19.03 48.05 -40.98
N LEU A 165 18.47 47.70 -42.15
CA LEU A 165 19.23 47.68 -43.39
C LEU A 165 19.45 49.12 -43.87
N PRO A 166 20.69 49.57 -44.02
CA PRO A 166 20.98 50.94 -44.56
C PRO A 166 20.45 51.05 -45.97
N PRO A 167 20.06 52.29 -46.39
CA PRO A 167 19.49 52.52 -47.69
C PRO A 167 20.51 52.18 -48.82
N PRO A 168 20.02 51.72 -49.97
CA PRO A 168 20.89 51.18 -51.06
C PRO A 168 21.91 52.14 -51.61
N SER A 169 21.88 53.44 -51.29
CA SER A 169 22.80 54.44 -51.73
C SER A 169 24.21 54.44 -51.11
N GLU A 170 24.44 53.64 -50.04
CA GLU A 170 25.76 53.60 -49.40
C GLU A 170 26.57 52.32 -49.71
N ARG A 171 26.15 51.49 -50.68
CA ARG A 171 26.83 50.22 -51.03
C ARG A 171 27.75 50.35 -52.24
N SER A 172 28.09 51.54 -52.66
CA SER A 172 29.07 51.73 -53.72
C SER A 172 30.20 52.60 -53.21
N LEU A 173 31.24 51.97 -52.72
CA LEU A 173 32.65 52.33 -52.82
C LEU A 173 33.52 51.20 -52.33
#